data_1d66e6c9e43619b096f398cf8a369ab7
#
_entry.id   1d66e6c9e43619b096f398cf8a369ab7
#
_cell.length_a   1.000
_cell.length_b   1.000
_cell.length_c   1.000
_cell.angle_alpha   90.00
_cell.angle_beta   90.00
_cell.angle_gamma   90.00
#
_symmetry.space_group_name_H-M   'P 1'
#
loop_
_entity.id
_entity.type
_entity.pdbx_description
1 polymer ?
#
loop_
_entity_poly.entity_id
_entity_poly.type
_entity_poly.pdbx_seq_one_letter_code
_entity_poly.pdbx_strand_id
1 'polypeptide(L)'
;MKKVLSLVLAGSMVLSLAACGGSKDTASTTDSSAASSAEASGSDTFKIGATGPITGGAAIYGNAVKNGIQIAVDEINEAGGINGYQIDYNFQDDEHDAEKAVNAYNNLKDWGMQVLIGTTTSAPCIAVVEKTHADNMFQITPSGTAVECVQYDNAYRMCFSDPTQGTESAKYIGENGMAQKVAVIYDSSDVYSTGIYEAFAAEAANQPFEIVSVEAFTADAKTDFSVQVQKSKDA
;
A
#
# COMPACT_ATOMS: atom_id res chain seq x y z
N MET A 1 32.88 39.24 -44.81
CA MET A 1 32.91 40.74 -44.79
C MET A 1 32.41 41.17 -43.43
N LYS A 2 33.32 41.75 -42.70
CA LYS A 2 33.17 42.94 -41.85
C LYS A 2 32.19 42.84 -40.69
N LYS A 3 32.66 42.75 -39.45
CA LYS A 3 33.07 43.87 -38.56
C LYS A 3 31.84 44.45 -37.86
N VAL A 4 31.67 44.78 -36.56
CA VAL A 4 32.56 45.28 -35.52
C VAL A 4 31.65 45.44 -34.31
N LEU A 5 32.00 45.00 -33.10
CA LEU A 5 32.59 45.78 -31.99
C LEU A 5 31.61 46.71 -31.26
N SER A 6 31.41 46.58 -29.97
CA SER A 6 31.78 47.42 -28.82
C SER A 6 30.84 47.16 -27.66
N LEU A 7 31.25 46.75 -26.49
CA LEU A 7 31.98 47.37 -25.38
C LEU A 7 31.28 48.60 -24.79
N VAL A 8 30.98 48.55 -23.49
CA VAL A 8 31.09 49.56 -22.41
C VAL A 8 30.28 49.05 -21.23
N LEU A 9 30.77 48.60 -20.14
CA LEU A 9 31.59 49.05 -19.01
C LEU A 9 30.91 50.08 -18.10
N ALA A 10 31.12 49.86 -16.84
CA ALA A 10 30.97 50.69 -15.63
C ALA A 10 29.64 50.52 -14.88
N GLY A 11 29.55 50.10 -13.65
CA GLY A 11 30.41 50.35 -12.48
C GLY A 11 29.66 51.25 -11.51
N SER A 12 29.31 50.75 -10.35
CA SER A 12 29.27 51.60 -9.15
C SER A 12 29.06 50.73 -7.91
N MET A 13 30.14 50.50 -7.18
CA MET A 13 30.16 50.24 -5.74
C MET A 13 29.71 51.48 -4.99
N VAL A 14 28.87 51.35 -3.99
CA VAL A 14 28.77 52.28 -2.88
C VAL A 14 28.81 51.51 -1.56
N LEU A 15 29.96 51.52 -0.94
CA LEU A 15 30.14 51.31 0.49
C LEU A 15 29.61 52.55 1.22
N SER A 16 28.86 52.36 2.30
CA SER A 16 28.77 53.32 3.37
C SER A 16 28.83 52.64 4.73
N LEU A 17 29.99 52.79 5.35
CA LEU A 17 30.19 52.71 6.81
C LEU A 17 29.84 54.05 7.45
N ALA A 18 29.14 54.02 8.57
CA ALA A 18 29.23 55.00 9.63
C ALA A 18 28.57 54.37 10.88
N ALA A 19 29.28 54.00 11.87
CA ALA A 19 29.96 54.66 12.98
C ALA A 19 29.01 55.05 14.14
N CYS A 20 29.22 54.32 15.23
CA CYS A 20 29.16 54.63 16.67
C CYS A 20 28.48 55.89 17.16
N GLY A 21 27.72 55.72 18.23
CA GLY A 21 27.43 56.78 19.21
C GLY A 21 26.39 56.30 20.26
N GLY A 22 26.87 56.01 21.48
CA GLY A 22 26.08 55.42 22.56
C GLY A 22 25.17 56.41 23.35
N SER A 23 24.28 55.87 24.10
CA SER A 23 24.01 56.04 25.52
C SER A 23 22.63 55.51 25.93
N LYS A 24 22.63 54.68 26.94
CA LYS A 24 21.64 54.30 27.97
C LYS A 24 20.27 54.99 27.95
N ASP A 25 19.16 54.24 28.03
CA ASP A 25 18.45 53.84 29.24
C ASP A 25 17.14 53.07 28.93
N THR A 26 16.97 51.97 29.71
CA THR A 26 15.76 51.50 30.39
C THR A 26 14.56 50.96 29.58
N ALA A 27 14.44 49.66 29.61
CA ALA A 27 13.27 48.77 29.80
C ALA A 27 11.95 49.05 29.07
N SER A 28 11.54 48.13 28.21
CA SER A 28 10.29 47.39 28.39
C SER A 28 10.28 46.18 27.44
N THR A 29 10.09 45.03 28.05
CA THR A 29 9.82 43.73 27.42
C THR A 29 8.57 43.76 26.55
N THR A 30 8.69 43.40 25.28
CA THR A 30 7.62 42.77 24.54
C THR A 30 8.25 41.74 23.66
N ASP A 31 8.05 40.50 24.08
CA ASP A 31 8.41 39.28 23.40
C ASP A 31 7.56 39.19 22.12
N SER A 32 8.16 39.43 20.99
CA SER A 32 7.60 39.11 19.68
C SER A 32 8.45 37.98 19.11
N SER A 33 8.03 36.76 19.41
CA SER A 33 8.48 35.58 18.68
C SER A 33 8.15 35.76 17.20
N ALA A 34 9.09 36.30 16.47
CA ALA A 34 9.06 36.15 15.01
C ALA A 34 9.31 34.68 14.72
N ALA A 35 8.23 33.94 14.43
CA ALA A 35 8.32 32.68 13.77
C ALA A 35 9.01 32.94 12.44
N SER A 36 10.27 32.55 12.36
CA SER A 36 11.00 32.45 11.10
C SER A 36 10.31 31.36 10.28
N SER A 37 9.47 31.78 9.34
CA SER A 37 9.07 30.90 8.24
C SER A 37 10.34 30.61 7.44
N ALA A 38 10.95 29.46 7.72
CA ALA A 38 11.94 28.90 6.82
C ALA A 38 11.23 28.62 5.52
N GLU A 39 11.47 29.44 4.50
CA GLU A 39 11.16 29.10 3.12
C GLU A 39 11.91 27.79 2.79
N ALA A 40 11.14 26.71 2.64
CA ALA A 40 11.66 25.43 2.16
C ALA A 40 12.10 25.62 0.71
N SER A 41 13.39 25.84 0.51
CA SER A 41 13.99 25.87 -0.80
C SER A 41 14.31 24.44 -1.25
N GLY A 42 13.58 23.98 -2.25
CA GLY A 42 13.77 22.69 -2.91
C GLY A 42 12.90 21.61 -2.28
N SER A 43 11.81 21.26 -2.94
CA SER A 43 10.85 20.25 -2.46
C SER A 43 11.43 18.85 -2.60
N ASP A 44 12.24 18.42 -1.63
CA ASP A 44 12.47 17.01 -1.45
C ASP A 44 11.12 16.40 -1.02
N THR A 45 10.55 15.56 -1.88
CA THR A 45 9.31 14.85 -1.60
C THR A 45 9.64 13.46 -1.06
N PHE A 46 8.78 12.96 -0.17
CA PHE A 46 8.83 11.57 0.24
C PHE A 46 7.96 10.75 -0.72
N LYS A 47 8.58 9.86 -1.49
CA LYS A 47 7.91 9.10 -2.55
C LYS A 47 7.35 7.79 -2.05
N ILE A 48 6.02 7.66 -2.11
CA ILE A 48 5.29 6.44 -1.79
C ILE A 48 4.80 5.79 -3.08
N GLY A 49 5.29 4.58 -3.35
CA GLY A 49 4.76 3.72 -4.41
C GLY A 49 3.62 2.87 -3.89
N ALA A 50 2.64 2.57 -4.74
CA ALA A 50 1.60 1.60 -4.40
C ALA A 50 1.16 0.78 -5.62
N THR A 51 0.73 -0.46 -5.37
CA THR A 51 0.20 -1.35 -6.41
C THR A 51 -1.05 -2.07 -5.94
N GLY A 52 -1.91 -2.35 -6.90
CA GLY A 52 -3.14 -3.12 -6.71
C GLY A 52 -3.97 -3.13 -7.98
N PRO A 53 -4.95 -4.02 -8.10
CA PRO A 53 -5.81 -4.10 -9.27
C PRO A 53 -6.80 -2.93 -9.29
N ILE A 54 -6.68 -2.00 -10.23
CA ILE A 54 -7.69 -0.96 -10.47
C ILE A 54 -8.54 -1.26 -11.71
N THR A 55 -8.18 -2.30 -12.43
CA THR A 55 -8.95 -2.91 -13.52
C THR A 55 -9.15 -4.40 -13.28
N GLY A 56 -10.03 -5.05 -14.08
CA GLY A 56 -10.30 -6.49 -13.97
C GLY A 56 -11.23 -6.88 -12.80
N GLY A 57 -11.27 -8.17 -12.49
CA GLY A 57 -12.25 -8.77 -11.55
C GLY A 57 -12.05 -8.36 -10.08
N ALA A 58 -10.86 -8.00 -9.68
CA ALA A 58 -10.52 -7.59 -8.31
C ALA A 58 -10.44 -6.06 -8.14
N ALA A 59 -10.87 -5.29 -9.14
CA ALA A 59 -10.73 -3.83 -9.17
C ALA A 59 -11.42 -3.11 -7.99
N ILE A 60 -12.46 -3.68 -7.42
CA ILE A 60 -13.14 -3.10 -6.27
C ILE A 60 -12.22 -2.94 -5.06
N TYR A 61 -11.31 -3.91 -4.84
CA TYR A 61 -10.34 -3.88 -3.74
C TYR A 61 -9.22 -2.86 -4.00
N GLY A 62 -8.63 -2.89 -5.18
CA GLY A 62 -7.54 -1.97 -5.53
C GLY A 62 -7.99 -0.51 -5.60
N ASN A 63 -9.19 -0.23 -6.11
CA ASN A 63 -9.75 1.12 -6.10
C ASN A 63 -10.03 1.62 -4.68
N ALA A 64 -10.52 0.76 -3.78
CA ALA A 64 -10.72 1.12 -2.38
C ALA A 64 -9.39 1.47 -1.70
N VAL A 65 -8.36 0.66 -1.90
CA VAL A 65 -7.00 0.91 -1.38
C VAL A 65 -6.43 2.21 -1.94
N LYS A 66 -6.48 2.40 -3.27
CA LYS A 66 -6.01 3.61 -3.94
C LYS A 66 -6.66 4.88 -3.36
N ASN A 67 -7.99 4.86 -3.21
CA ASN A 67 -8.72 5.99 -2.66
C ASN A 67 -8.35 6.25 -1.19
N GLY A 68 -8.21 5.20 -0.37
CA GLY A 68 -7.81 5.34 1.02
C GLY A 68 -6.40 5.93 1.17
N ILE A 69 -5.44 5.51 0.36
CA ILE A 69 -4.09 6.08 0.34
C ILE A 69 -4.14 7.54 -0.10
N GLN A 70 -4.90 7.87 -1.15
CA GLN A 70 -5.02 9.25 -1.64
C GLN A 70 -5.55 10.19 -0.56
N ILE A 71 -6.61 9.79 0.16
CA ILE A 71 -7.16 10.58 1.27
C ILE A 71 -6.09 10.84 2.34
N ALA A 72 -5.35 9.80 2.74
CA ALA A 72 -4.29 9.95 3.75
C ALA A 72 -3.14 10.86 3.27
N VAL A 73 -2.75 10.73 2.00
CA VAL A 73 -1.72 11.59 1.39
C VAL A 73 -2.17 13.04 1.37
N ASP A 74 -3.41 13.31 0.98
CA ASP A 74 -3.97 14.67 0.92
C ASP A 74 -4.01 15.29 2.33
N GLU A 75 -4.52 14.56 3.34
CA GLU A 75 -4.57 15.02 4.73
C GLU A 75 -3.17 15.30 5.31
N ILE A 76 -2.20 14.43 5.06
CA ILE A 76 -0.82 14.60 5.53
C ILE A 76 -0.17 15.82 4.85
N ASN A 77 -0.37 15.97 3.55
CA ASN A 77 0.19 17.08 2.79
C ASN A 77 -0.45 18.43 3.18
N GLU A 78 -1.76 18.48 3.41
CA GLU A 78 -2.46 19.66 3.94
C GLU A 78 -1.95 20.05 5.34
N ALA A 79 -1.59 19.06 6.17
CA ALA A 79 -1.00 19.30 7.48
C ALA A 79 0.48 19.74 7.45
N GLY A 80 1.09 19.89 6.27
CA GLY A 80 2.48 20.31 6.07
C GLY A 80 3.46 19.19 5.80
N GLY A 81 2.96 17.97 5.53
CA GLY A 81 3.80 16.82 5.21
C GLY A 81 4.41 16.12 6.43
N ILE A 82 5.32 15.20 6.19
CA ILE A 82 6.07 14.47 7.23
C ILE A 82 7.40 15.19 7.47
N ASN A 83 7.59 15.79 8.63
CA ASN A 83 8.78 16.59 8.95
C ASN A 83 9.06 17.70 7.91
N GLY A 84 8.01 18.26 7.28
CA GLY A 84 8.11 19.28 6.25
C GLY A 84 8.28 18.75 4.82
N TYR A 85 8.41 17.44 4.63
CA TYR A 85 8.45 16.80 3.32
C TYR A 85 7.03 16.47 2.85
N GLN A 86 6.66 16.95 1.68
CA GLN A 86 5.40 16.57 1.04
C GLN A 86 5.49 15.12 0.52
N ILE A 87 4.38 14.39 0.57
CA ILE A 87 4.29 13.06 -0.01
C ILE A 87 4.00 13.20 -1.50
N ASP A 88 4.83 12.55 -2.34
CA ASP A 88 4.57 12.29 -3.74
C ASP A 88 4.11 10.83 -3.89
N TYR A 89 2.94 10.59 -4.48
CA TYR A 89 2.27 9.30 -4.49
C TYR A 89 2.03 8.82 -5.92
N ASN A 90 2.42 7.57 -6.20
CA ASN A 90 2.23 6.93 -7.49
C ASN A 90 1.63 5.53 -7.31
N PHE A 91 0.47 5.29 -7.92
CA PHE A 91 -0.23 4.01 -7.91
C PHE A 91 -0.16 3.34 -9.28
N GLN A 92 0.26 2.08 -9.33
CA GLN A 92 0.33 1.27 -10.55
C GLN A 92 -0.71 0.15 -10.52
N ASP A 93 -1.38 -0.09 -11.63
CA ASP A 93 -2.32 -1.20 -11.81
C ASP A 93 -1.56 -2.51 -12.01
N ASP A 94 -1.83 -3.51 -11.20
CA ASP A 94 -1.29 -4.86 -11.35
C ASP A 94 -2.31 -5.86 -11.93
N GLU A 95 -3.55 -5.43 -12.14
CA GLU A 95 -4.65 -6.24 -12.70
C GLU A 95 -4.86 -7.59 -11.99
N HIS A 96 -4.41 -7.74 -10.74
CA HIS A 96 -4.39 -9.01 -9.98
C HIS A 96 -3.49 -10.07 -10.64
N ASP A 97 -2.45 -9.66 -11.35
CA ASP A 97 -1.51 -10.53 -12.06
C ASP A 97 -0.11 -10.41 -11.44
N ALA A 98 0.52 -11.55 -11.14
CA ALA A 98 1.82 -11.59 -10.47
C ALA A 98 2.96 -10.97 -11.31
N GLU A 99 2.96 -11.18 -12.63
CA GLU A 99 3.99 -10.64 -13.53
C GLU A 99 3.81 -9.13 -13.69
N LYS A 100 2.57 -8.65 -13.86
CA LYS A 100 2.25 -7.23 -13.92
C LYS A 100 2.60 -6.51 -12.63
N ALA A 101 2.37 -7.14 -11.47
CA ALA A 101 2.76 -6.59 -10.18
C ALA A 101 4.27 -6.41 -10.04
N VAL A 102 5.08 -7.38 -10.50
CA VAL A 102 6.54 -7.24 -10.54
C VAL A 102 6.96 -6.10 -11.48
N ASN A 103 6.31 -5.95 -12.64
CA ASN A 103 6.59 -4.85 -13.56
C ASN A 103 6.20 -3.50 -12.95
N ALA A 104 5.04 -3.41 -12.29
CA ALA A 104 4.60 -2.23 -11.57
C ALA A 104 5.58 -1.84 -10.44
N TYR A 105 6.06 -2.82 -9.67
CA TYR A 105 7.10 -2.61 -8.67
C TYR A 105 8.38 -2.02 -9.26
N ASN A 106 8.87 -2.59 -10.37
CA ASN A 106 10.08 -2.08 -11.03
C ASN A 106 9.89 -0.65 -11.54
N ASN A 107 8.75 -0.32 -12.12
CA ASN A 107 8.43 1.05 -12.57
C ASN A 107 8.42 2.05 -11.39
N LEU A 108 7.87 1.65 -10.24
CA LEU A 108 7.85 2.48 -9.03
C LEU A 108 9.24 2.64 -8.44
N LYS A 109 10.07 1.60 -8.47
CA LYS A 109 11.48 1.66 -8.06
C LYS A 109 12.28 2.61 -8.94
N ASP A 110 12.11 2.53 -10.26
CA ASP A 110 12.76 3.44 -11.23
C ASP A 110 12.27 4.89 -11.07
N TRP A 111 11.02 5.12 -10.68
CA TRP A 111 10.49 6.43 -10.31
C TRP A 111 11.13 6.97 -9.01
N GLY A 112 11.77 6.10 -8.23
CA GLY A 112 12.47 6.44 -7.00
C GLY A 112 11.61 6.37 -5.74
N MET A 113 10.64 5.43 -5.67
CA MET A 113 9.87 5.20 -4.43
C MET A 113 10.81 4.82 -3.27
N GLN A 114 10.41 5.19 -2.07
CA GLN A 114 11.14 4.94 -0.83
C GLN A 114 10.46 3.89 0.05
N VAL A 115 9.15 3.71 -0.11
CA VAL A 115 8.34 2.66 0.52
C VAL A 115 7.27 2.16 -0.45
N LEU A 116 6.86 0.91 -0.30
CA LEU A 116 5.79 0.30 -1.07
C LEU A 116 4.56 0.04 -0.18
N ILE A 117 3.40 0.59 -0.56
CA ILE A 117 2.10 0.17 -0.05
C ILE A 117 1.47 -0.76 -1.08
N GLY A 118 1.55 -2.06 -0.87
CA GLY A 118 1.09 -3.05 -1.85
C GLY A 118 1.77 -4.41 -1.66
N THR A 119 1.44 -5.39 -2.48
CA THR A 119 0.29 -5.27 -3.39
C THR A 119 -1.02 -5.50 -2.64
N THR A 120 -2.14 -5.17 -3.28
CA THR A 120 -3.46 -5.28 -2.63
C THR A 120 -3.92 -6.73 -2.46
N THR A 121 -3.55 -7.64 -3.36
CA THR A 121 -4.02 -9.04 -3.41
C THR A 121 -2.88 -10.04 -3.22
N SER A 122 -3.19 -11.27 -2.78
CA SER A 122 -2.20 -12.23 -2.28
C SER A 122 -1.22 -12.73 -3.34
N ALA A 123 -1.67 -13.24 -4.49
CA ALA A 123 -0.76 -13.78 -5.50
C ALA A 123 0.24 -12.74 -6.04
N PRO A 124 -0.16 -11.51 -6.41
CA PRO A 124 0.76 -10.42 -6.70
C PRO A 124 1.70 -10.08 -5.54
N CYS A 125 1.20 -10.11 -4.29
CA CYS A 125 2.01 -9.78 -3.12
C CYS A 125 3.16 -10.77 -2.90
N ILE A 126 2.88 -12.06 -3.06
CA ILE A 126 3.90 -13.12 -2.99
C ILE A 126 4.99 -12.90 -4.04
N ALA A 127 4.62 -12.55 -5.26
CA ALA A 127 5.59 -12.31 -6.33
C ALA A 127 6.45 -11.05 -6.09
N VAL A 128 5.88 -10.01 -5.48
CA VAL A 128 6.57 -8.74 -5.23
C VAL A 128 7.43 -8.79 -3.97
N VAL A 129 7.01 -9.52 -2.92
CA VAL A 129 7.76 -9.56 -1.64
C VAL A 129 9.17 -10.11 -1.78
N GLU A 130 9.41 -11.03 -2.74
CA GLU A 130 10.73 -11.51 -3.10
C GLU A 130 11.63 -10.36 -3.63
N LYS A 131 11.05 -9.46 -4.40
CA LYS A 131 11.77 -8.31 -4.98
C LYS A 131 12.08 -7.25 -3.94
N THR A 132 11.07 -6.92 -3.11
CA THR A 132 11.25 -5.94 -2.03
C THR A 132 12.28 -6.41 -1.01
N HIS A 133 12.31 -7.74 -0.70
CA HIS A 133 13.34 -8.31 0.16
C HIS A 133 14.74 -8.16 -0.45
N ALA A 134 14.93 -8.56 -1.72
CA ALA A 134 16.20 -8.44 -2.41
C ALA A 134 16.72 -6.99 -2.49
N ASP A 135 15.82 -6.03 -2.59
CA ASP A 135 16.11 -4.60 -2.68
C ASP A 135 16.18 -3.90 -1.30
N ASN A 136 15.92 -4.62 -0.21
CA ASN A 136 15.76 -4.07 1.15
C ASN A 136 14.73 -2.92 1.19
N MET A 137 13.63 -3.06 0.43
CA MET A 137 12.56 -2.09 0.32
C MET A 137 11.49 -2.40 1.37
N PHE A 138 11.12 -1.42 2.20
CA PHE A 138 9.98 -1.57 3.11
C PHE A 138 8.69 -1.77 2.32
N GLN A 139 7.94 -2.81 2.69
CA GLN A 139 6.64 -3.13 2.09
C GLN A 139 5.57 -3.30 3.16
N ILE A 140 4.39 -2.74 2.91
CA ILE A 140 3.21 -3.01 3.72
C ILE A 140 2.04 -3.33 2.80
N THR A 141 1.47 -4.54 2.91
CA THR A 141 0.27 -4.90 2.16
C THR A 141 -0.99 -4.48 2.93
N PRO A 142 -1.91 -3.75 2.28
CA PRO A 142 -3.17 -3.37 2.91
C PRO A 142 -4.15 -4.54 3.06
N SER A 143 -4.14 -5.51 2.14
CA SER A 143 -5.11 -6.62 2.15
C SER A 143 -4.61 -7.95 1.57
N GLY A 144 -3.31 -8.11 1.32
CA GLY A 144 -2.72 -9.40 0.96
C GLY A 144 -2.69 -10.32 2.18
N THR A 145 -3.54 -11.35 2.22
CA THR A 145 -3.81 -12.17 3.41
C THR A 145 -3.03 -13.46 3.48
N ALA A 146 -2.46 -13.96 2.36
CA ALA A 146 -1.61 -15.13 2.35
C ALA A 146 -0.40 -14.96 3.29
N VAL A 147 0.01 -16.03 3.95
CA VAL A 147 1.10 -15.97 4.95
C VAL A 147 2.43 -15.55 4.31
N GLU A 148 2.64 -15.91 3.07
CA GLU A 148 3.84 -15.61 2.30
C GLU A 148 3.98 -14.13 1.96
N CYS A 149 2.90 -13.34 2.03
CA CYS A 149 2.96 -11.88 1.81
C CYS A 149 3.87 -11.16 2.80
N VAL A 150 4.13 -11.76 3.96
CA VAL A 150 4.96 -11.20 5.04
C VAL A 150 6.03 -12.19 5.51
N GLN A 151 6.56 -13.00 4.61
CA GLN A 151 7.57 -14.02 4.95
C GLN A 151 8.95 -13.45 5.25
N TYR A 152 9.19 -12.16 4.96
CA TYR A 152 10.45 -11.47 5.19
C TYR A 152 10.29 -10.33 6.19
N ASP A 153 11.37 -9.94 6.84
CA ASP A 153 11.41 -8.94 7.90
C ASP A 153 11.20 -7.48 7.44
N ASN A 154 11.25 -7.23 6.13
CA ASN A 154 10.94 -5.95 5.49
C ASN A 154 9.46 -5.82 5.08
N ALA A 155 8.64 -6.87 5.26
CA ALA A 155 7.26 -6.94 4.79
C ALA A 155 6.26 -7.04 5.94
N TYR A 156 5.23 -6.20 5.90
CA TYR A 156 4.19 -6.08 6.92
C TYR A 156 2.80 -6.15 6.31
N ARG A 157 1.79 -6.41 7.15
CA ARG A 157 0.40 -6.54 6.75
C ARG A 157 -0.52 -5.78 7.70
N MET A 158 -1.55 -5.14 7.14
CA MET A 158 -2.58 -4.44 7.90
C MET A 158 -3.81 -5.30 8.20
N CYS A 159 -4.06 -6.35 7.42
CA CYS A 159 -5.23 -7.23 7.54
C CYS A 159 -4.91 -8.50 8.33
N PHE A 160 -5.93 -9.35 8.53
CA PHE A 160 -5.80 -10.71 9.03
C PHE A 160 -5.12 -11.62 8.00
N SER A 161 -4.81 -12.88 8.39
CA SER A 161 -4.26 -13.89 7.48
C SER A 161 -5.33 -14.88 7.01
N ASP A 162 -5.09 -15.55 5.88
CA ASP A 162 -5.96 -16.62 5.38
C ASP A 162 -6.19 -17.73 6.42
N PRO A 163 -5.15 -18.25 7.12
CA PRO A 163 -5.36 -19.22 8.19
C PRO A 163 -6.28 -18.70 9.31
N THR A 164 -6.12 -17.42 9.70
CA THR A 164 -7.01 -16.82 10.71
C THR A 164 -8.45 -16.76 10.21
N GLN A 165 -8.67 -16.33 8.97
CA GLN A 165 -10.01 -16.26 8.39
C GLN A 165 -10.68 -17.65 8.31
N GLY A 166 -9.96 -18.66 7.83
CA GLY A 166 -10.45 -20.03 7.73
C GLY A 166 -10.80 -20.61 9.10
N THR A 167 -9.86 -20.54 10.04
CA THR A 167 -10.02 -21.06 11.42
C THR A 167 -11.19 -20.39 12.14
N GLU A 168 -11.26 -19.06 12.15
CA GLU A 168 -12.32 -18.34 12.86
C GLU A 168 -13.70 -18.53 12.21
N SER A 169 -13.75 -18.73 10.88
CA SER A 169 -15.01 -19.06 10.19
C SER A 169 -15.54 -20.43 10.63
N ALA A 170 -14.67 -21.44 10.73
CA ALA A 170 -15.08 -22.77 11.20
C ALA A 170 -15.55 -22.74 12.66
N LYS A 171 -14.79 -22.08 13.56
CA LYS A 171 -15.18 -21.88 14.95
C LYS A 171 -16.53 -21.18 15.07
N TYR A 172 -16.73 -20.09 14.32
CA TYR A 172 -17.97 -19.34 14.38
C TYR A 172 -19.19 -20.18 14.02
N ILE A 173 -19.10 -21.01 12.97
CA ILE A 173 -20.15 -21.95 12.57
C ILE A 173 -20.43 -22.95 13.68
N GLY A 174 -19.39 -23.57 14.26
CA GLY A 174 -19.52 -24.60 15.28
C GLY A 174 -20.03 -24.07 16.62
N GLU A 175 -19.41 -23.02 17.13
CA GLU A 175 -19.75 -22.43 18.43
C GLU A 175 -21.16 -21.83 18.46
N ASN A 176 -21.64 -21.31 17.33
CA ASN A 176 -22.99 -20.77 17.22
C ASN A 176 -24.06 -21.78 16.74
N GLY A 177 -23.64 -23.03 16.48
CA GLY A 177 -24.56 -24.08 16.03
C GLY A 177 -25.27 -23.74 14.72
N MET A 178 -24.60 -23.04 13.80
CA MET A 178 -25.20 -22.52 12.58
C MET A 178 -25.55 -23.60 11.57
N ALA A 179 -24.81 -24.71 11.57
CA ALA A 179 -25.02 -25.84 10.67
C ALA A 179 -24.47 -27.13 11.28
N GLN A 180 -25.06 -28.28 10.89
CA GLN A 180 -24.52 -29.61 11.20
C GLN A 180 -23.77 -30.20 10.01
N LYS A 181 -24.12 -29.77 8.80
CA LYS A 181 -23.49 -30.15 7.56
C LYS A 181 -23.09 -28.89 6.77
N VAL A 182 -21.88 -28.84 6.29
CA VAL A 182 -21.32 -27.71 5.54
C VAL A 182 -20.77 -28.22 4.21
N ALA A 183 -21.11 -27.55 3.12
CA ALA A 183 -20.46 -27.72 1.84
C ALA A 183 -19.54 -26.53 1.58
N VAL A 184 -18.37 -26.78 1.00
CA VAL A 184 -17.40 -25.75 0.64
C VAL A 184 -17.26 -25.71 -0.88
N ILE A 185 -17.34 -24.50 -1.44
CA ILE A 185 -17.02 -24.23 -2.85
C ILE A 185 -15.89 -23.18 -2.85
N TYR A 186 -14.75 -23.48 -3.48
CA TYR A 186 -13.59 -22.63 -3.45
C TYR A 186 -12.87 -22.55 -4.80
N ASP A 187 -12.11 -21.48 -5.03
CA ASP A 187 -11.25 -21.34 -6.20
C ASP A 187 -9.90 -22.02 -5.94
N SER A 188 -9.66 -23.16 -6.58
CA SER A 188 -8.42 -23.93 -6.43
C SER A 188 -7.22 -23.33 -7.20
N SER A 189 -7.45 -22.33 -8.02
CA SER A 189 -6.40 -21.62 -8.77
C SER A 189 -5.92 -20.34 -8.06
N ASP A 190 -6.58 -19.95 -6.97
CA ASP A 190 -6.23 -18.74 -6.19
C ASP A 190 -5.70 -19.11 -4.80
N VAL A 191 -4.47 -18.66 -4.51
CA VAL A 191 -3.78 -18.91 -3.23
C VAL A 191 -4.57 -18.37 -2.03
N TYR A 192 -5.25 -17.24 -2.18
CA TYR A 192 -6.12 -16.68 -1.14
C TYR A 192 -7.27 -17.64 -0.78
N SER A 193 -8.00 -18.09 -1.79
CA SER A 193 -9.13 -19.00 -1.61
C SER A 193 -8.71 -20.36 -1.04
N THR A 194 -7.59 -20.88 -1.52
CA THR A 194 -7.01 -22.16 -1.07
C THR A 194 -6.55 -22.08 0.39
N GLY A 195 -5.85 -21.01 0.77
CA GLY A 195 -5.35 -20.82 2.14
C GLY A 195 -6.47 -20.72 3.18
N ILE A 196 -7.58 -20.05 2.83
CA ILE A 196 -8.78 -20.01 3.68
C ILE A 196 -9.40 -21.40 3.82
N TYR A 197 -9.60 -22.11 2.68
CA TYR A 197 -10.22 -23.44 2.68
C TYR A 197 -9.40 -24.44 3.52
N GLU A 198 -8.09 -24.49 3.35
CA GLU A 198 -7.22 -25.42 4.09
C GLU A 198 -7.32 -25.21 5.60
N ALA A 199 -7.25 -23.96 6.05
CA ALA A 199 -7.37 -23.64 7.47
C ALA A 199 -8.79 -23.90 8.01
N PHE A 200 -9.81 -23.62 7.21
CA PHE A 200 -11.20 -23.95 7.53
C PHE A 200 -11.41 -25.46 7.72
N ALA A 201 -10.91 -26.27 6.77
CA ALA A 201 -11.04 -27.72 6.80
C ALA A 201 -10.29 -28.34 7.98
N ALA A 202 -9.11 -27.83 8.30
CA ALA A 202 -8.33 -28.26 9.45
C ALA A 202 -9.05 -28.00 10.79
N GLU A 203 -9.63 -26.80 10.95
CA GLU A 203 -10.39 -26.44 12.15
C GLU A 203 -11.75 -27.13 12.22
N ALA A 204 -12.43 -27.37 11.10
CA ALA A 204 -13.71 -28.05 11.04
C ALA A 204 -13.68 -29.44 11.71
N ALA A 205 -12.52 -30.11 11.68
CA ALA A 205 -12.31 -31.39 12.37
C ALA A 205 -12.48 -31.29 13.92
N ASN A 206 -12.37 -30.11 14.48
CA ASN A 206 -12.51 -29.82 15.91
C ASN A 206 -13.93 -29.27 16.26
N GLN A 207 -14.78 -29.10 15.27
CA GLN A 207 -16.08 -28.44 15.42
C GLN A 207 -17.23 -29.43 15.33
N PRO A 208 -18.44 -29.12 15.93
CA PRO A 208 -19.59 -30.01 15.95
C PRO A 208 -20.40 -29.99 14.64
N PHE A 209 -19.72 -29.91 13.48
CA PHE A 209 -20.34 -30.05 12.17
C PHE A 209 -19.46 -30.88 11.25
N GLU A 210 -19.99 -31.36 10.14
CA GLU A 210 -19.27 -32.15 9.14
C GLU A 210 -19.18 -31.39 7.82
N ILE A 211 -18.00 -31.44 7.17
CA ILE A 211 -17.86 -31.02 5.78
C ILE A 211 -18.29 -32.17 4.90
N VAL A 212 -19.47 -32.06 4.29
CA VAL A 212 -20.10 -33.14 3.50
C VAL A 212 -19.76 -33.06 2.00
N SER A 213 -19.35 -31.88 1.51
CA SER A 213 -18.94 -31.69 0.11
C SER A 213 -17.85 -30.64 0.02
N VAL A 214 -16.88 -30.90 -0.86
CA VAL A 214 -15.82 -29.94 -1.21
C VAL A 214 -15.73 -29.88 -2.73
N GLU A 215 -16.12 -28.75 -3.29
CA GLU A 215 -16.17 -28.54 -4.72
C GLU A 215 -15.25 -27.40 -5.13
N ALA A 216 -14.35 -27.68 -6.09
CA ALA A 216 -13.44 -26.70 -6.61
C ALA A 216 -13.93 -26.11 -7.93
N PHE A 217 -13.51 -24.87 -8.21
CA PHE A 217 -13.55 -24.25 -9.52
C PHE A 217 -12.20 -23.53 -9.77
N THR A 218 -12.03 -22.97 -10.97
CA THR A 218 -10.85 -22.17 -11.31
C THR A 218 -11.29 -20.81 -11.83
N ALA A 219 -10.35 -19.87 -11.89
CA ALA A 219 -10.60 -18.50 -12.38
C ALA A 219 -11.29 -18.45 -13.74
N ASP A 220 -11.03 -19.43 -14.63
CA ASP A 220 -11.64 -19.54 -15.95
C ASP A 220 -13.07 -20.08 -15.94
N ALA A 221 -13.53 -20.68 -14.82
CA ALA A 221 -14.81 -21.36 -14.67
C ALA A 221 -15.71 -20.75 -13.59
N LYS A 222 -15.59 -19.43 -13.35
CA LYS A 222 -16.29 -18.71 -12.25
C LYS A 222 -17.62 -18.04 -12.64
N THR A 223 -18.25 -18.49 -13.70
CA THR A 223 -19.53 -17.91 -14.18
C THR A 223 -20.74 -18.81 -13.96
N ASP A 224 -20.54 -20.13 -13.82
CA ASP A 224 -21.61 -21.10 -13.59
C ASP A 224 -21.18 -22.12 -12.53
N PHE A 225 -21.86 -22.14 -11.41
CA PHE A 225 -21.62 -23.03 -10.29
C PHE A 225 -22.72 -24.10 -10.12
N SER A 226 -23.59 -24.28 -11.11
CA SER A 226 -24.73 -25.21 -11.02
C SER A 226 -24.30 -26.64 -10.67
N VAL A 227 -23.17 -27.12 -11.21
CA VAL A 227 -22.63 -28.45 -10.93
C VAL A 227 -22.15 -28.56 -9.47
N GLN A 228 -21.37 -27.59 -8.99
CA GLN A 228 -20.86 -27.57 -7.62
C GLN A 228 -22.01 -27.46 -6.62
N VAL A 229 -22.97 -26.58 -6.88
CA VAL A 229 -24.16 -26.42 -6.06
C VAL A 229 -25.02 -27.68 -6.02
N GLN A 230 -25.20 -28.38 -7.16
CA GLN A 230 -25.98 -29.62 -7.19
C GLN A 230 -25.31 -30.71 -6.36
N LYS A 231 -24.00 -30.93 -6.54
CA LYS A 231 -23.27 -31.92 -5.74
C LYS A 231 -23.30 -31.61 -4.24
N SER A 232 -23.19 -30.33 -3.88
CA SER A 232 -23.30 -29.89 -2.49
C SER A 232 -24.67 -30.13 -1.87
N LYS A 233 -25.76 -30.12 -2.70
CA LYS A 233 -27.12 -30.43 -2.24
C LYS A 233 -27.38 -31.93 -2.10
N ASP A 234 -26.67 -32.74 -2.91
CA ASP A 234 -26.85 -34.20 -2.96
C ASP A 234 -26.07 -34.92 -1.84
N ALA A 235 -25.14 -34.18 -1.14
CA ALA A 235 -24.31 -34.67 -0.04
C ALA A 235 -25.02 -34.51 1.34
#